data_1bd4b861ee5e2cda930dae7271136b22
#
_entry.id   1bd4b861ee5e2cda930dae7271136b22
#
_cell.length_a   1.000
_cell.length_b   1.000
_cell.length_c   1.000
_cell.angle_alpha   90.00
_cell.angle_beta   90.00
_cell.angle_gamma   90.00
#
_symmetry.space_group_name_H-M   'P 1'
#
loop_
_entity.id
_entity.type
_entity.pdbx_description
1 polymer ?
#
loop_
_entity_poly.entity_id
_entity_poly.type
_entity_poly.pdbx_seq_one_letter_code
_entity_poly.pdbx_strand_id
1 'polypeptide(L)'
;MELLEVNHLCKTYGSGETAVHALKDVSFSVPKGEYVAVVGESGSGKSTLLNLIGGLDTPTSGKVLIDGKDVFAMKDRELTIFRRRNIGFIFQAFNLIPELTVEQNILFPVLLDYQKPDRAYLEELLTVLNLKDRRKHLPSQLSGGQQQRVAIGRALMTRPSLMLA
;
A
#
# COMPACT_ATOMS: atom_id res chain seq x y z
N MET A 1 -1.10 -0.28 21.73
CA MET A 1 -0.21 -1.20 20.98
C MET A 1 0.04 -0.56 19.63
N GLU A 2 1.29 -0.30 19.33
CA GLU A 2 1.69 0.34 18.08
C GLU A 2 1.48 -0.61 16.91
N LEU A 3 0.84 -0.12 15.84
CA LEU A 3 0.71 -0.86 14.59
C LEU A 3 1.95 -0.68 13.74
N LEU A 4 2.44 0.57 13.66
CA LEU A 4 3.61 0.95 12.89
C LEU A 4 4.64 1.61 13.80
N GLU A 5 5.88 1.17 13.72
CA GLU A 5 7.02 1.82 14.34
C GLU A 5 8.11 2.04 13.31
N VAL A 6 8.57 3.27 13.19
CA VAL A 6 9.66 3.69 12.32
C VAL A 6 10.79 4.17 13.20
N ASN A 7 11.96 3.53 13.12
CA ASN A 7 13.08 3.77 14.02
C ASN A 7 14.34 4.15 13.24
N HIS A 8 14.79 5.39 13.40
CA HIS A 8 16.03 5.93 12.81
C HIS A 8 16.15 5.67 11.30
N LEU A 9 15.03 5.80 10.57
CA LEU A 9 14.95 5.47 9.16
C LEU A 9 15.69 6.50 8.32
N CYS A 10 16.67 6.02 7.55
CA CYS A 10 17.43 6.83 6.60
C CYS A 10 17.34 6.24 5.19
N LYS A 11 17.30 7.12 4.20
CA LYS A 11 17.39 6.71 2.79
C LYS A 11 18.24 7.70 2.02
N THR A 12 19.28 7.17 1.40
CA THR A 12 20.16 7.91 0.47
C THR A 12 20.15 7.19 -0.87
N TYR A 13 19.90 7.93 -1.94
CA TYR A 13 20.03 7.46 -3.32
C TYR A 13 21.33 7.97 -3.92
N GLY A 14 22.00 7.16 -4.73
CA GLY A 14 23.28 7.51 -5.34
C GLY A 14 24.45 7.42 -4.35
N SER A 15 25.60 7.92 -4.77
CA SER A 15 26.85 7.91 -3.99
C SER A 15 27.72 9.14 -4.32
N GLY A 16 28.64 9.49 -3.41
CA GLY A 16 29.56 10.61 -3.59
C GLY A 16 28.82 11.95 -3.73
N GLU A 17 29.26 12.78 -4.68
CA GLU A 17 28.72 14.12 -4.90
C GLU A 17 27.28 14.14 -5.43
N THR A 18 26.79 13.05 -5.98
CA THR A 18 25.42 12.90 -6.49
C THR A 18 24.47 12.29 -5.49
N ALA A 19 24.89 12.08 -4.25
CA ALA A 19 24.05 11.47 -3.21
C ALA A 19 22.87 12.37 -2.84
N VAL A 20 21.65 11.81 -2.89
CA VAL A 20 20.42 12.48 -2.47
C VAL A 20 19.94 11.84 -1.17
N HIS A 21 19.97 12.59 -0.09
CA HIS A 21 19.45 12.16 1.21
C HIS A 21 17.95 12.38 1.28
N ALA A 22 17.18 11.40 0.86
CA ALA A 22 15.72 11.49 0.82
C ALA A 22 15.07 11.43 2.20
N LEU A 23 15.63 10.64 3.12
CA LEU A 23 15.22 10.60 4.53
C LEU A 23 16.45 10.67 5.44
N LYS A 24 16.33 11.43 6.53
CA LYS A 24 17.40 11.64 7.52
C LYS A 24 16.83 11.39 8.91
N ASP A 25 17.18 10.25 9.49
CA ASP A 25 16.88 9.89 10.89
C ASP A 25 15.41 10.09 11.30
N VAL A 26 14.50 9.51 10.53
CA VAL A 26 13.06 9.62 10.77
C VAL A 26 12.63 8.57 11.78
N SER A 27 11.99 9.01 12.87
CA SER A 27 11.45 8.12 13.91
C SER A 27 10.06 8.58 14.33
N PHE A 28 9.08 7.67 14.33
CA PHE A 28 7.72 7.89 14.84
C PHE A 28 7.00 6.55 15.02
N SER A 29 5.88 6.57 15.72
CA SER A 29 4.97 5.42 15.82
C SER A 29 3.52 5.82 15.55
N VAL A 30 2.73 4.82 15.13
CA VAL A 30 1.30 4.98 14.85
C VAL A 30 0.54 3.86 15.55
N PRO A 31 -0.33 4.19 16.52
CA PRO A 31 -1.20 3.22 17.15
C PRO A 31 -2.21 2.60 16.17
N LYS A 32 -2.71 1.43 16.51
CA LYS A 32 -3.74 0.77 15.72
C LYS A 32 -5.03 1.59 15.69
N GLY A 33 -5.59 1.76 14.49
CA GLY A 33 -6.86 2.47 14.27
C GLY A 33 -6.71 3.98 14.10
N GLU A 34 -5.48 4.50 14.10
CA GLU A 34 -5.23 5.92 13.86
C GLU A 34 -5.07 6.24 12.37
N TYR A 35 -5.40 7.49 12.05
CA TYR A 35 -5.18 8.09 10.74
C TYR A 35 -4.09 9.16 10.86
N VAL A 36 -3.05 9.05 10.01
CA VAL A 36 -1.91 9.97 9.99
C VAL A 36 -1.76 10.58 8.61
N ALA A 37 -1.64 11.90 8.54
CA ALA A 37 -1.32 12.62 7.30
C ALA A 37 0.15 13.01 7.27
N VAL A 38 0.88 12.57 6.24
CA VAL A 38 2.25 12.98 5.98
C VAL A 38 2.22 14.19 5.05
N VAL A 39 2.60 15.37 5.59
CA VAL A 39 2.57 16.64 4.87
C VAL A 39 3.98 17.18 4.65
N GLY A 40 4.16 17.99 3.60
CA GLY A 40 5.43 18.62 3.27
C GLY A 40 5.50 19.02 1.80
N GLU A 41 6.51 19.80 1.45
CA GLU A 41 6.74 20.28 0.08
C GLU A 41 7.03 19.13 -0.90
N SER A 42 6.94 19.41 -2.20
CA SER A 42 7.34 18.45 -3.23
C SER A 42 8.83 18.11 -3.07
N GLY A 43 9.17 16.83 -3.17
CA GLY A 43 10.54 16.35 -2.98
C GLY A 43 11.00 16.19 -1.52
N SER A 44 10.12 16.42 -0.52
CA SER A 44 10.48 16.29 0.90
C SER A 44 10.59 14.82 1.41
N GLY A 45 10.50 13.83 0.53
CA GLY A 45 10.68 12.42 0.89
C GLY A 45 9.40 11.66 1.27
N LYS A 46 8.20 12.26 1.16
CA LYS A 46 6.92 11.60 1.52
C LYS A 46 6.71 10.25 0.84
N SER A 47 6.85 10.23 -0.49
CA SER A 47 6.69 8.99 -1.27
C SER A 47 7.77 7.96 -0.94
N THR A 48 9.00 8.41 -0.68
CA THR A 48 10.09 7.55 -0.23
C THR A 48 9.75 6.91 1.11
N LEU A 49 9.23 7.70 2.06
CA LEU A 49 8.80 7.20 3.37
C LEU A 49 7.71 6.12 3.23
N LEU A 50 6.66 6.39 2.44
CA LEU A 50 5.57 5.44 2.22
C LEU A 50 6.08 4.16 1.52
N ASN A 51 6.98 4.28 0.55
CA ASN A 51 7.57 3.12 -0.13
C ASN A 51 8.41 2.25 0.82
N LEU A 52 9.16 2.88 1.73
CA LEU A 52 9.95 2.16 2.74
C LEU A 52 9.04 1.48 3.77
N ILE A 53 8.03 2.18 4.29
CA ILE A 53 7.05 1.59 5.22
C ILE A 53 6.38 0.38 4.57
N GLY A 54 6.04 0.48 3.30
CA GLY A 54 5.41 -0.60 2.55
C GLY A 54 6.35 -1.70 2.06
N GLY A 55 7.66 -1.60 2.33
CA GLY A 55 8.64 -2.57 1.86
C GLY A 55 8.77 -2.64 0.33
N LEU A 56 8.48 -1.52 -0.37
CA LEU A 56 8.68 -1.40 -1.83
C LEU A 56 10.08 -0.92 -2.19
N ASP A 57 10.80 -0.36 -1.23
CA ASP A 57 12.19 0.06 -1.33
C ASP A 57 12.94 -0.37 -0.06
N THR A 58 14.27 -0.39 -0.10
CA THR A 58 15.12 -0.80 1.03
C THR A 58 15.77 0.44 1.65
N PRO A 59 15.77 0.61 2.98
CA PRO A 59 16.40 1.74 3.63
C PRO A 59 17.94 1.63 3.56
N THR A 60 18.61 2.78 3.69
CA THR A 60 20.07 2.80 3.92
C THR A 60 20.40 2.35 5.33
N SER A 61 19.59 2.75 6.31
CA SER A 61 19.67 2.30 7.70
C SER A 61 18.35 2.52 8.41
N GLY A 62 18.22 2.00 9.62
CA GLY A 62 17.01 2.07 10.42
C GLY A 62 16.10 0.85 10.26
N LYS A 63 14.92 0.90 10.88
CA LYS A 63 13.97 -0.21 10.92
C LYS A 63 12.54 0.27 10.73
N VAL A 64 11.71 -0.59 10.17
CA VAL A 64 10.26 -0.44 10.12
C VAL A 64 9.64 -1.70 10.70
N LEU A 65 8.87 -1.55 11.77
CA LEU A 65 8.09 -2.64 12.35
C LEU A 65 6.60 -2.41 12.06
N ILE A 66 5.94 -3.44 11.60
CA ILE A 66 4.49 -3.47 11.43
C ILE A 66 3.96 -4.63 12.25
N ASP A 67 3.09 -4.32 13.23
CA ASP A 67 2.57 -5.29 14.20
C ASP A 67 3.72 -6.08 14.88
N GLY A 68 4.78 -5.35 15.28
CA GLY A 68 5.98 -5.87 15.92
C GLY A 68 6.93 -6.66 15.01
N LYS A 69 6.65 -6.79 13.72
CA LYS A 69 7.50 -7.52 12.76
C LYS A 69 8.38 -6.57 11.97
N ASP A 70 9.69 -6.79 12.00
CA ASP A 70 10.65 -6.01 11.22
C ASP A 70 10.54 -6.36 9.73
N VAL A 71 10.08 -5.40 8.94
CA VAL A 71 9.83 -5.54 7.50
C VAL A 71 11.11 -5.90 6.74
N PHE A 72 12.25 -5.35 7.14
CA PHE A 72 13.53 -5.53 6.44
C PHE A 72 14.36 -6.71 6.95
N ALA A 73 13.93 -7.35 8.04
CA ALA A 73 14.51 -8.62 8.49
C ALA A 73 13.92 -9.84 7.75
N MET A 74 12.81 -9.65 7.02
CA MET A 74 12.15 -10.70 6.25
C MET A 74 12.92 -11.02 4.97
N LYS A 75 12.92 -12.30 4.56
CA LYS A 75 13.37 -12.71 3.23
C LYS A 75 12.36 -12.24 2.17
N ASP A 76 12.81 -12.05 0.92
CA ASP A 76 11.97 -11.53 -0.18
C ASP A 76 10.63 -12.24 -0.33
N ARG A 77 10.60 -13.56 -0.22
CA ARG A 77 9.36 -14.35 -0.29
C ARG A 77 8.43 -14.06 0.88
N GLU A 78 8.97 -13.95 2.08
CA GLU A 78 8.20 -13.66 3.30
C GLU A 78 7.65 -12.24 3.23
N LEU A 79 8.47 -11.27 2.83
CA LEU A 79 8.09 -9.87 2.65
C LEU A 79 6.97 -9.73 1.60
N THR A 80 7.05 -10.46 0.49
CA THR A 80 6.01 -10.45 -0.55
C THR A 80 4.67 -10.95 -0.02
N ILE A 81 4.67 -12.04 0.75
CA ILE A 81 3.46 -12.57 1.38
C ILE A 81 2.95 -11.61 2.46
N PHE A 82 3.85 -11.08 3.30
CA PHE A 82 3.52 -10.14 4.35
C PHE A 82 2.83 -8.88 3.80
N ARG A 83 3.40 -8.25 2.76
CA ARG A 83 2.80 -7.09 2.09
C ARG A 83 1.40 -7.38 1.58
N ARG A 84 1.23 -8.49 0.85
CA ARG A 84 -0.05 -8.88 0.27
C ARG A 84 -1.16 -9.00 1.31
N ARG A 85 -0.83 -9.49 2.50
CA ARG A 85 -1.80 -9.80 3.56
C ARG A 85 -2.02 -8.64 4.54
N ASN A 86 -1.03 -7.78 4.73
CA ASN A 86 -1.03 -6.82 5.83
C ASN A 86 -1.02 -5.35 5.36
N ILE A 87 -0.65 -5.07 4.11
CA ILE A 87 -0.50 -3.71 3.61
C ILE A 87 -1.38 -3.48 2.39
N GLY A 88 -2.28 -2.50 2.47
CA GLY A 88 -3.05 -2.01 1.35
C GLY A 88 -2.39 -0.77 0.76
N PHE A 89 -2.08 -0.79 -0.55
CA PHE A 89 -1.55 0.35 -1.27
C PHE A 89 -2.58 0.97 -2.20
N ILE A 90 -2.70 2.30 -2.13
CA ILE A 90 -3.43 3.11 -3.08
C ILE A 90 -2.43 4.03 -3.78
N PHE A 91 -2.05 3.68 -5.00
CA PHE A 91 -1.08 4.44 -5.79
C PHE A 91 -1.75 5.60 -6.52
N GLN A 92 -1.03 6.70 -6.70
CA GLN A 92 -1.48 7.86 -7.46
C GLN A 92 -1.85 7.50 -8.92
N ALA A 93 -1.14 6.58 -9.54
CA ALA A 93 -1.39 6.09 -10.91
C ALA A 93 -2.40 4.94 -10.99
N PHE A 94 -3.15 4.64 -9.92
CA PHE A 94 -4.14 3.56 -9.76
C PHE A 94 -3.58 2.15 -10.00
N ASN A 95 -2.71 1.93 -10.98
CA ASN A 95 -2.06 0.65 -11.33
C ASN A 95 -3.07 -0.51 -11.44
N LEU A 96 -4.20 -0.26 -12.12
CA LEU A 96 -5.17 -1.31 -12.44
C LEU A 96 -4.65 -2.19 -13.56
N ILE A 97 -5.03 -3.46 -13.54
CA ILE A 97 -4.71 -4.41 -14.60
C ILE A 97 -5.72 -4.18 -15.73
N PRO A 98 -5.28 -3.73 -16.93
CA PRO A 98 -6.18 -3.26 -17.99
C PRO A 98 -7.13 -4.33 -18.53
N GLU A 99 -6.70 -5.59 -18.51
CA GLU A 99 -7.44 -6.74 -19.04
C GLU A 99 -8.45 -7.30 -18.04
N LEU A 100 -8.41 -6.85 -16.80
CA LEU A 100 -9.31 -7.30 -15.74
C LEU A 100 -10.46 -6.32 -15.52
N THR A 101 -11.65 -6.87 -15.30
CA THR A 101 -12.82 -6.07 -14.91
C THR A 101 -12.64 -5.42 -13.53
N VAL A 102 -13.55 -4.53 -13.16
CA VAL A 102 -13.63 -3.93 -11.82
C VAL A 102 -13.60 -5.01 -10.74
N GLU A 103 -14.50 -5.99 -10.83
CA GLU A 103 -14.58 -7.10 -9.86
C GLU A 103 -13.28 -7.89 -9.81
N GLN A 104 -12.71 -8.22 -10.95
CA GLN A 104 -11.49 -8.99 -11.04
C GLN A 104 -10.28 -8.22 -10.48
N ASN A 105 -10.16 -6.91 -10.74
CA ASN A 105 -9.14 -6.07 -10.14
C ASN A 105 -9.23 -6.05 -8.62
N ILE A 106 -10.45 -5.91 -8.07
CA ILE A 106 -10.66 -5.90 -6.61
C ILE A 106 -10.29 -7.26 -5.99
N LEU A 107 -10.67 -8.37 -6.63
CA LEU A 107 -10.40 -9.72 -6.14
C LEU A 107 -8.95 -10.17 -6.32
N PHE A 108 -8.21 -9.55 -7.22
CA PHE A 108 -6.90 -9.99 -7.66
C PHE A 108 -5.91 -10.32 -6.51
N PRO A 109 -5.73 -9.48 -5.46
CA PRO A 109 -4.80 -9.79 -4.38
C PRO A 109 -5.17 -11.05 -3.59
N VAL A 110 -6.47 -11.30 -3.38
CA VAL A 110 -6.97 -12.47 -2.65
C VAL A 110 -6.73 -13.74 -3.47
N LEU A 111 -6.97 -13.66 -4.79
CA LEU A 111 -6.74 -14.77 -5.71
C LEU A 111 -5.25 -15.10 -5.85
N LEU A 112 -4.37 -14.09 -5.86
CA LEU A 112 -2.91 -14.29 -5.85
C LEU A 112 -2.41 -15.01 -4.59
N ASP A 113 -3.14 -14.90 -3.49
CA ASP A 113 -2.82 -15.60 -2.24
C ASP A 113 -3.49 -16.97 -2.15
N TYR A 114 -4.08 -17.46 -3.25
CA TYR A 114 -4.83 -18.73 -3.34
C TYR A 114 -5.95 -18.84 -2.29
N GLN A 115 -6.48 -17.71 -1.83
CA GLN A 115 -7.57 -17.68 -0.87
C GLN A 115 -8.93 -17.59 -1.57
N LYS A 116 -9.95 -18.11 -0.89
CA LYS A 116 -11.33 -17.97 -1.36
C LYS A 116 -11.83 -16.56 -1.03
N PRO A 117 -12.29 -15.79 -2.04
CA PRO A 117 -12.83 -14.44 -1.80
C PRO A 117 -14.07 -14.46 -0.92
N ASP A 118 -14.15 -13.52 0.03
CA ASP A 118 -15.36 -13.19 0.75
C ASP A 118 -16.32 -12.42 -0.17
N ARG A 119 -17.34 -13.12 -0.69
CA ARG A 119 -18.29 -12.54 -1.64
C ARG A 119 -19.21 -11.49 -1.00
N ALA A 120 -19.54 -11.65 0.27
CA ALA A 120 -20.37 -10.69 1.00
C ALA A 120 -19.60 -9.36 1.15
N TYR A 121 -18.33 -9.43 1.52
CA TYR A 121 -17.47 -8.25 1.63
C TYR A 121 -17.23 -7.57 0.26
N LEU A 122 -17.08 -8.34 -0.81
CA LEU A 122 -17.00 -7.77 -2.16
C LEU A 122 -18.26 -6.97 -2.51
N GLU A 123 -19.47 -7.49 -2.22
CA GLU A 123 -20.73 -6.78 -2.47
C GLU A 123 -20.83 -5.50 -1.63
N GLU A 124 -20.38 -5.54 -0.38
CA GLU A 124 -20.27 -4.36 0.48
C GLU A 124 -19.35 -3.30 -0.15
N LEU A 125 -18.12 -3.68 -0.53
CA LEU A 125 -17.16 -2.76 -1.17
C LEU A 125 -17.72 -2.17 -2.47
N LEU A 126 -18.30 -2.98 -3.35
CA LEU A 126 -18.91 -2.50 -4.58
C LEU A 126 -20.06 -1.50 -4.31
N THR A 127 -20.79 -1.68 -3.21
CA THR A 127 -21.86 -0.78 -2.80
C THR A 127 -21.32 0.54 -2.29
N VAL A 128 -20.44 0.50 -1.29
CA VAL A 128 -19.86 1.69 -0.64
C VAL A 128 -19.06 2.54 -1.64
N LEU A 129 -18.35 1.89 -2.55
CA LEU A 129 -17.55 2.56 -3.59
C LEU A 129 -18.37 2.98 -4.81
N ASN A 130 -19.68 2.71 -4.83
CA ASN A 130 -20.58 3.00 -5.96
C ASN A 130 -20.07 2.43 -7.30
N LEU A 131 -19.74 1.12 -7.30
CA LEU A 131 -19.17 0.40 -8.43
C LEU A 131 -20.03 -0.79 -8.90
N LYS A 132 -21.20 -1.05 -8.27
CA LYS A 132 -22.08 -2.19 -8.62
C LYS A 132 -22.40 -2.26 -10.10
N ASP A 133 -22.84 -1.15 -10.68
CA ASP A 133 -23.23 -1.06 -12.08
C ASP A 133 -22.05 -1.10 -13.04
N ARG A 134 -20.82 -1.03 -12.51
CA ARG A 134 -19.58 -1.04 -13.26
C ARG A 134 -18.74 -2.31 -13.04
N ARG A 135 -19.24 -3.27 -12.26
CA ARG A 135 -18.48 -4.46 -11.86
C ARG A 135 -17.86 -5.26 -13.00
N LYS A 136 -18.50 -5.26 -14.18
CA LYS A 136 -18.05 -5.96 -15.39
C LYS A 136 -17.27 -5.06 -16.38
N HIS A 137 -17.12 -3.76 -16.07
CA HIS A 137 -16.39 -2.85 -16.94
C HIS A 137 -14.87 -3.04 -16.80
N LEU A 138 -14.16 -2.78 -17.89
CA LEU A 138 -12.69 -2.69 -17.91
C LEU A 138 -12.23 -1.29 -17.45
N PRO A 139 -10.99 -1.14 -16.97
CA PRO A 139 -10.46 0.17 -16.58
C PRO A 139 -10.59 1.26 -17.65
N SER A 140 -10.42 0.92 -18.94
CA SER A 140 -10.58 1.84 -20.06
C SER A 140 -11.99 2.43 -20.22
N GLN A 141 -12.99 1.81 -19.62
CA GLN A 141 -14.40 2.23 -19.64
C GLN A 141 -14.79 3.08 -18.42
N LEU A 142 -13.84 3.40 -17.56
CA LEU A 142 -14.05 4.09 -16.29
C LEU A 142 -13.44 5.49 -16.30
N SER A 143 -14.10 6.44 -15.65
CA SER A 143 -13.49 7.73 -15.33
C SER A 143 -12.33 7.56 -14.33
N GLY A 144 -11.42 8.55 -14.24
CA GLY A 144 -10.31 8.52 -13.30
C GLY A 144 -10.76 8.32 -11.84
N GLY A 145 -11.83 9.00 -11.44
CA GLY A 145 -12.40 8.81 -10.10
C GLY A 145 -13.00 7.41 -9.88
N GLN A 146 -13.54 6.77 -10.92
CA GLN A 146 -14.00 5.38 -10.83
C GLN A 146 -12.82 4.43 -10.73
N GLN A 147 -11.76 4.64 -11.51
CA GLN A 147 -10.52 3.85 -11.43
C GLN A 147 -9.87 3.95 -10.05
N GLN A 148 -9.84 5.15 -9.45
CA GLN A 148 -9.35 5.35 -8.09
C GLN A 148 -10.17 4.54 -7.08
N ARG A 149 -11.51 4.54 -7.18
CA ARG A 149 -12.37 3.73 -6.32
C ARG A 149 -12.14 2.23 -6.48
N VAL A 150 -11.85 1.76 -7.69
CA VAL A 150 -11.44 0.35 -7.91
C VAL A 150 -10.11 0.05 -7.21
N ALA A 151 -9.13 0.95 -7.30
CA ALA A 151 -7.85 0.80 -6.60
C ALA A 151 -8.02 0.76 -5.08
N ILE A 152 -8.92 1.59 -4.53
CA ILE A 152 -9.31 1.55 -3.11
C ILE A 152 -9.94 0.21 -2.76
N GLY A 153 -10.90 -0.27 -3.54
CA GLY A 153 -11.55 -1.56 -3.33
C GLY A 153 -10.57 -2.73 -3.35
N ARG A 154 -9.63 -2.72 -4.29
CA ARG A 154 -8.54 -3.69 -4.38
C ARG A 154 -7.66 -3.69 -3.12
N ALA A 155 -7.29 -2.51 -2.63
CA ALA A 155 -6.48 -2.38 -1.43
C ALA A 155 -7.21 -2.85 -0.16
N LEU A 156 -8.52 -2.62 -0.06
CA LEU A 156 -9.35 -3.01 1.09
C LEU A 156 -9.72 -4.50 1.10
N MET A 157 -9.75 -5.15 -0.07
CA MET A 157 -10.28 -6.52 -0.20
C MET A 157 -9.53 -7.55 0.64
N THR A 158 -8.25 -7.34 0.91
CA THR A 158 -7.44 -8.20 1.77
C THR A 158 -7.60 -7.88 3.27
N ARG A 159 -8.40 -6.86 3.63
CA ARG A 159 -8.55 -6.38 5.01
C ARG A 159 -7.20 -6.10 5.68
N PRO A 160 -6.35 -5.26 5.08
CA PRO A 160 -5.00 -5.02 5.56
C PRO A 160 -5.00 -4.33 6.93
N SER A 161 -3.96 -4.58 7.72
CA SER A 161 -3.76 -3.89 8.99
C SER A 161 -3.33 -2.43 8.79
N LEU A 162 -2.59 -2.15 7.72
CA LEU A 162 -2.06 -0.83 7.38
C LEU A 162 -2.48 -0.43 5.96
N MET A 163 -3.01 0.78 5.82
CA MET A 163 -3.30 1.40 4.51
C MET A 163 -2.31 2.53 4.24
N LEU A 164 -1.71 2.53 3.05
CA LEU A 164 -0.81 3.57 2.54
C LEU A 164 -1.41 4.18 1.27
N ALA A 165 -1.62 5.53 1.27
CA ALA A 165 -2.27 6.26 0.17
C ALA A 165 -1.50 7.53 -0.20
#